data_728c7d0320b84f87dee6927ccf2015c0
#
_entry.id   728c7d0320b84f87dee6927ccf2015c0
#
_cell.length_a   1.000
_cell.length_b   1.000
_cell.length_c   1.000
_cell.angle_alpha   90.00
_cell.angle_beta   90.00
_cell.angle_gamma   90.00
#
_symmetry.space_group_name_H-M   'P 1'
#
loop_
_entity.id
_entity.type
_entity.pdbx_description
1 polymer ?
#
loop_
_entity_poly.entity_id
_entity_poly.type
_entity_poly.pdbx_seq_one_letter_code
_entity_poly.pdbx_strand_id
1 'polypeptide(L)'
;GYFSPGMRPCDVLSSGEVGYIAASIKNVSDTAVGDTITNAQNPAKEALPGYKKATPMVYTGVFPADGARYDDLKEALLKLQLNDASLSFDPEVSTALGFGFRCGFLGLLHMEIIEERLEREFDLDLITTAPSVSYIVTKTNGEKLTIDNPTALPNPSEIASIEEPIVKATLYTPPEYVGPIMELCQGKRGVFIDMSYIDPTRVQIIYRMPLNEIIYDFFDSLKSRTRGYASLDYEMDGYEKSDLVRLDMMINGDMCDALSIIVHKDNAYARGRGIAEKLKDVIPRQLFEIPIQATVGGKIIARETVKAMRKDVLAKCYGGDITRKKKLLEK
;
A
#
# COMPACT_ATOMS: atom_id res chain seq x y z
N GLY A 1 -25.84 14.96 25.06
CA GLY A 1 -25.63 13.99 26.11
C GLY A 1 -24.16 13.63 26.34
N TYR A 2 -23.91 12.76 27.28
CA TYR A 2 -22.55 12.29 27.62
C TYR A 2 -22.51 10.76 27.76
N PHE A 3 -21.29 10.18 27.78
CA PHE A 3 -21.07 8.75 27.96
C PHE A 3 -20.71 8.41 29.41
N SER A 4 -21.47 7.46 30.05
CA SER A 4 -21.17 7.00 31.41
C SER A 4 -21.94 5.69 31.78
N PRO A 5 -21.39 4.53 31.59
CA PRO A 5 -20.67 3.97 30.44
C PRO A 5 -21.53 3.92 29.17
N GLY A 6 -22.84 4.10 29.26
CA GLY A 6 -23.74 4.20 28.09
C GLY A 6 -24.09 5.65 27.77
N MET A 7 -24.84 5.87 26.69
CA MET A 7 -25.33 7.18 26.28
C MET A 7 -26.37 7.70 27.30
N ARG A 8 -26.09 8.85 27.91
CA ARG A 8 -27.02 9.53 28.82
C ARG A 8 -27.39 10.90 28.25
N PRO A 9 -28.67 11.21 28.05
CA PRO A 9 -29.10 12.51 27.58
C PRO A 9 -28.80 13.61 28.63
N CYS A 10 -28.38 14.78 28.17
CA CYS A 10 -28.34 16.01 28.96
C CYS A 10 -28.66 17.19 28.06
N ASP A 11 -29.10 18.28 28.65
CA ASP A 11 -29.48 19.48 27.90
C ASP A 11 -28.30 20.38 27.57
N VAL A 12 -27.23 20.29 28.32
CA VAL A 12 -26.03 21.16 28.19
C VAL A 12 -24.77 20.35 28.37
N LEU A 13 -23.77 20.67 27.55
CA LEU A 13 -22.37 20.30 27.75
C LEU A 13 -21.59 21.57 28.06
N SER A 14 -20.87 21.58 29.17
CA SER A 14 -20.06 22.72 29.62
C SER A 14 -18.64 22.67 29.04
N SER A 15 -17.91 23.78 29.16
CA SER A 15 -16.52 23.87 28.73
C SER A 15 -15.66 22.79 29.38
N GLY A 16 -14.91 22.05 28.55
CA GLY A 16 -14.06 20.92 28.99
C GLY A 16 -14.78 19.57 29.08
N GLU A 17 -16.09 19.51 28.89
CA GLU A 17 -16.82 18.27 28.88
C GLU A 17 -16.80 17.60 27.50
N VAL A 18 -16.81 16.26 27.49
CA VAL A 18 -16.87 15.43 26.29
C VAL A 18 -18.23 14.71 26.24
N GLY A 19 -18.89 14.79 25.09
CA GLY A 19 -20.21 14.19 24.93
C GLY A 19 -20.56 13.92 23.48
N TYR A 20 -21.86 13.73 23.23
CA TYR A 20 -22.41 13.53 21.89
C TYR A 20 -23.53 14.54 21.60
N ILE A 21 -23.71 14.87 20.33
CA ILE A 21 -24.75 15.73 19.82
C ILE A 21 -25.50 14.98 18.72
N ALA A 22 -26.84 14.98 18.79
CA ALA A 22 -27.72 14.51 17.73
C ALA A 22 -28.43 15.71 17.10
N ALA A 23 -28.01 16.10 15.90
CA ALA A 23 -28.47 17.32 15.22
C ALA A 23 -29.35 17.04 14.00
N SER A 24 -29.88 15.81 13.84
CA SER A 24 -30.71 15.39 12.69
C SER A 24 -30.02 15.64 11.34
N ILE A 25 -28.70 15.49 11.29
CA ILE A 25 -27.90 15.59 10.05
C ILE A 25 -28.26 14.40 9.17
N LYS A 26 -28.71 14.67 7.95
CA LYS A 26 -29.16 13.60 7.03
C LYS A 26 -28.02 12.92 6.30
N ASN A 27 -26.97 13.66 5.97
CA ASN A 27 -25.81 13.13 5.28
C ASN A 27 -24.59 13.21 6.20
N VAL A 28 -23.97 12.07 6.47
CA VAL A 28 -22.75 12.02 7.32
C VAL A 28 -21.59 12.77 6.66
N SER A 29 -21.53 12.80 5.33
CA SER A 29 -20.54 13.53 4.56
C SER A 29 -20.56 15.08 4.78
N ASP A 30 -21.66 15.61 5.36
CA ASP A 30 -21.77 17.02 5.68
C ASP A 30 -20.97 17.41 6.95
N THR A 31 -20.40 16.43 7.66
CA THR A 31 -19.62 16.63 8.88
C THR A 31 -18.28 15.90 8.78
N ALA A 32 -17.23 16.54 9.25
CA ALA A 32 -15.90 15.97 9.30
C ALA A 32 -15.29 16.02 10.70
N VAL A 33 -14.39 15.11 11.01
CA VAL A 33 -13.61 15.15 12.25
C VAL A 33 -12.77 16.42 12.28
N GLY A 34 -12.88 17.18 13.38
CA GLY A 34 -12.22 18.46 13.51
C GLY A 34 -13.09 19.69 13.17
N ASP A 35 -14.35 19.48 12.76
CA ASP A 35 -15.28 20.58 12.53
C ASP A 35 -15.59 21.32 13.84
N THR A 36 -15.73 22.63 13.73
CA THR A 36 -16.13 23.49 14.85
C THR A 36 -17.63 23.76 14.81
N ILE A 37 -18.31 23.36 15.86
CA ILE A 37 -19.74 23.64 16.03
C ILE A 37 -19.89 25.02 16.67
N THR A 38 -20.71 25.87 16.07
CA THR A 38 -20.92 27.24 16.52
C THR A 38 -22.39 27.64 16.50
N ASN A 39 -22.71 28.78 17.13
CA ASN A 39 -24.07 29.32 17.14
C ASN A 39 -24.40 29.97 15.78
N ALA A 40 -25.53 29.60 15.16
CA ALA A 40 -25.97 30.13 13.88
C ALA A 40 -26.24 31.64 13.91
N GLN A 41 -26.69 32.20 15.06
CA GLN A 41 -26.99 33.60 15.22
C GLN A 41 -25.71 34.44 15.46
N ASN A 42 -24.67 33.86 16.03
CA ASN A 42 -23.39 34.51 16.30
C ASN A 42 -22.27 33.52 16.01
N PRO A 43 -21.98 33.26 14.73
CA PRO A 43 -20.99 32.24 14.35
C PRO A 43 -19.57 32.68 14.75
N ALA A 44 -18.75 31.71 15.14
CA ALA A 44 -17.34 31.90 15.34
C ALA A 44 -16.68 32.35 14.00
N LYS A 45 -15.77 33.30 14.05
CA LYS A 45 -15.08 33.80 12.85
C LYS A 45 -14.09 32.80 12.27
N GLU A 46 -13.52 31.97 13.11
CA GLU A 46 -12.49 31.00 12.75
C GLU A 46 -12.79 29.66 13.46
N ALA A 47 -12.39 28.55 12.82
CA ALA A 47 -12.45 27.23 13.42
C ALA A 47 -11.45 27.12 14.60
N LEU A 48 -11.76 26.27 15.57
CA LEU A 48 -10.83 26.01 16.68
C LEU A 48 -9.51 25.44 16.14
N PRO A 49 -8.36 25.96 16.58
CA PRO A 49 -7.05 25.48 16.11
C PRO A 49 -6.70 24.11 16.67
N GLY A 50 -5.78 23.42 16.00
CA GLY A 50 -5.20 22.16 16.47
C GLY A 50 -5.77 20.90 15.83
N TYR A 51 -6.89 20.98 15.12
CA TYR A 51 -7.42 19.86 14.37
C TYR A 51 -6.86 19.82 12.94
N LYS A 52 -6.28 18.68 12.56
CA LYS A 52 -5.79 18.43 11.19
C LYS A 52 -6.63 17.32 10.58
N LYS A 53 -7.04 17.48 9.32
CA LYS A 53 -7.63 16.38 8.58
C LYS A 53 -6.61 15.25 8.48
N ALA A 54 -7.04 14.05 8.82
CA ALA A 54 -6.23 12.87 8.59
C ALA A 54 -6.09 12.66 7.07
N THR A 55 -4.85 12.70 6.58
CA THR A 55 -4.54 12.43 5.17
C THR A 55 -4.03 11.03 5.02
N PRO A 56 -4.59 10.25 4.07
CA PRO A 56 -4.06 8.92 3.78
C PRO A 56 -2.58 8.96 3.39
N MET A 57 -1.82 7.99 3.86
CA MET A 57 -0.40 7.84 3.57
C MET A 57 -0.11 6.57 2.76
N VAL A 58 -0.97 5.56 2.88
CA VAL A 58 -0.84 4.28 2.19
C VAL A 58 -2.07 4.06 1.33
N TYR A 59 -1.86 3.62 0.09
CA TYR A 59 -2.91 3.39 -0.89
C TYR A 59 -2.83 1.97 -1.43
N THR A 60 -3.99 1.32 -1.56
CA THR A 60 -4.08 -0.02 -2.16
C THR A 60 -5.35 -0.15 -3.00
N GLY A 61 -5.30 -0.92 -4.07
CA GLY A 61 -6.49 -1.31 -4.81
C GLY A 61 -7.17 -2.47 -4.08
N VAL A 62 -8.47 -2.35 -3.82
CA VAL A 62 -9.30 -3.37 -3.19
C VAL A 62 -10.34 -3.84 -4.18
N PHE A 63 -10.32 -5.12 -4.50
CA PHE A 63 -11.17 -5.74 -5.52
C PHE A 63 -11.93 -6.91 -4.92
N PRO A 64 -13.21 -7.10 -5.24
CA PRO A 64 -13.92 -8.31 -4.84
C PRO A 64 -13.38 -9.50 -5.66
N ALA A 65 -13.14 -10.64 -5.02
CA ALA A 65 -12.71 -11.84 -5.71
C ALA A 65 -13.75 -12.33 -6.74
N ASP A 66 -15.04 -12.12 -6.45
CA ASP A 66 -16.14 -12.24 -7.40
C ASP A 66 -16.56 -10.84 -7.88
N GLY A 67 -16.30 -10.52 -9.15
CA GLY A 67 -16.63 -9.22 -9.74
C GLY A 67 -18.12 -8.86 -9.70
N ALA A 68 -19.03 -9.84 -9.53
CA ALA A 68 -20.46 -9.60 -9.35
C ALA A 68 -20.76 -8.88 -8.02
N ARG A 69 -19.86 -8.92 -7.03
CA ARG A 69 -20.01 -8.29 -5.72
C ARG A 69 -19.44 -6.88 -5.62
N TYR A 70 -19.21 -6.20 -6.74
CA TYR A 70 -18.69 -4.81 -6.75
C TYR A 70 -19.58 -3.83 -5.98
N ASP A 71 -20.91 -3.92 -6.17
CA ASP A 71 -21.87 -3.05 -5.46
C ASP A 71 -21.91 -3.34 -3.96
N ASP A 72 -21.75 -4.61 -3.56
CA ASP A 72 -21.65 -5.00 -2.14
C ASP A 72 -20.43 -4.38 -1.49
N LEU A 73 -19.27 -4.42 -2.17
CA LEU A 73 -18.03 -3.79 -1.70
C LEU A 73 -18.19 -2.28 -1.57
N LYS A 74 -18.83 -1.63 -2.54
CA LYS A 74 -19.13 -0.19 -2.48
C LYS A 74 -19.97 0.17 -1.27
N GLU A 75 -21.05 -0.58 -1.04
CA GLU A 75 -21.94 -0.35 0.11
C GLU A 75 -21.21 -0.58 1.45
N ALA A 76 -20.38 -1.61 1.53
CA ALA A 76 -19.57 -1.90 2.71
C ALA A 76 -18.56 -0.76 3.01
N LEU A 77 -17.85 -0.28 2.00
CA LEU A 77 -16.92 0.85 2.15
C LEU A 77 -17.64 2.13 2.60
N LEU A 78 -18.80 2.43 2.03
CA LEU A 78 -19.62 3.56 2.47
C LEU A 78 -20.06 3.42 3.93
N LYS A 79 -20.47 2.22 4.38
CA LYS A 79 -20.83 1.96 5.77
C LYS A 79 -19.62 2.10 6.71
N LEU A 80 -18.45 1.61 6.32
CA LEU A 80 -17.22 1.76 7.11
C LEU A 80 -16.82 3.23 7.25
N GLN A 81 -16.93 4.02 6.19
CA GLN A 81 -16.60 5.45 6.18
C GLN A 81 -17.48 6.26 7.16
N LEU A 82 -18.69 5.79 7.49
CA LEU A 82 -19.53 6.41 8.52
C LEU A 82 -18.87 6.39 9.91
N ASN A 83 -18.10 5.34 10.20
CA ASN A 83 -17.41 5.16 11.48
C ASN A 83 -15.94 5.54 11.42
N ASP A 84 -15.38 5.64 10.23
CA ASP A 84 -13.98 5.95 9.98
C ASP A 84 -13.83 7.04 8.92
N ALA A 85 -13.80 8.29 9.37
CA ALA A 85 -13.65 9.45 8.51
C ALA A 85 -12.27 9.57 7.83
N SER A 86 -11.29 8.73 8.21
CA SER A 86 -9.97 8.69 7.61
C SER A 86 -9.87 7.78 6.39
N LEU A 87 -10.84 6.87 6.21
CA LEU A 87 -10.95 6.01 5.04
C LEU A 87 -11.38 6.84 3.82
N SER A 88 -10.57 6.85 2.79
CA SER A 88 -10.91 7.41 1.48
C SER A 88 -10.92 6.29 0.44
N PHE A 89 -11.83 6.38 -0.55
CA PHE A 89 -11.85 5.43 -1.65
C PHE A 89 -12.41 6.07 -2.91
N ASP A 90 -11.83 5.71 -4.04
CA ASP A 90 -12.24 6.12 -5.38
C ASP A 90 -12.38 4.88 -6.28
N PRO A 91 -13.30 4.88 -7.26
CA PRO A 91 -13.43 3.77 -8.20
C PRO A 91 -12.13 3.52 -8.97
N GLU A 92 -11.73 2.26 -9.06
CA GLU A 92 -10.56 1.82 -9.82
C GLU A 92 -10.94 0.65 -10.75
N VAL A 93 -10.27 0.59 -11.90
CA VAL A 93 -10.43 -0.50 -12.85
C VAL A 93 -9.06 -1.10 -13.14
N SER A 94 -8.94 -2.40 -12.91
CA SER A 94 -7.77 -3.20 -13.27
C SER A 94 -8.10 -4.10 -14.46
N THR A 95 -7.18 -4.22 -15.40
CA THR A 95 -7.34 -5.17 -16.52
C THR A 95 -7.29 -6.62 -16.07
N ALA A 96 -6.58 -6.90 -14.99
CA ALA A 96 -6.44 -8.24 -14.41
C ALA A 96 -7.56 -8.59 -13.43
N LEU A 97 -8.04 -7.61 -12.61
CA LEU A 97 -8.95 -7.86 -11.49
C LEU A 97 -10.36 -7.31 -11.71
N GLY A 98 -10.59 -6.50 -12.76
CA GLY A 98 -11.88 -5.89 -13.05
C GLY A 98 -12.15 -4.62 -12.26
N PHE A 99 -13.39 -4.43 -11.80
CA PHE A 99 -13.82 -3.23 -11.08
C PHE A 99 -13.57 -3.38 -9.57
N GLY A 100 -13.03 -2.33 -8.97
CA GLY A 100 -12.74 -2.23 -7.54
C GLY A 100 -12.62 -0.80 -7.09
N PHE A 101 -11.90 -0.58 -6.00
CA PHE A 101 -11.71 0.74 -5.41
C PHE A 101 -10.25 0.95 -5.02
N ARG A 102 -9.73 2.13 -5.32
CA ARG A 102 -8.47 2.63 -4.77
C ARG A 102 -8.76 3.21 -3.40
N CYS A 103 -8.29 2.54 -2.34
CA CYS A 103 -8.51 2.93 -0.96
C CYS A 103 -7.26 3.59 -0.39
N GLY A 104 -7.46 4.67 0.37
CA GLY A 104 -6.41 5.38 1.10
C GLY A 104 -6.55 5.18 2.60
N PHE A 105 -5.44 4.85 3.26
CA PHE A 105 -5.34 4.48 4.67
C PHE A 105 -4.30 5.32 5.40
N LEU A 106 -4.45 5.49 6.71
CA LEU A 106 -3.47 6.19 7.56
C LEU A 106 -2.13 5.44 7.67
N GLY A 107 -2.13 4.14 7.47
CA GLY A 107 -0.97 3.27 7.53
C GLY A 107 -1.37 1.81 7.34
N LEU A 108 -0.40 0.89 7.42
CA LEU A 108 -0.63 -0.54 7.20
C LEU A 108 -1.62 -1.15 8.18
N LEU A 109 -1.51 -0.85 9.47
CA LEU A 109 -2.42 -1.39 10.49
C LEU A 109 -3.87 -0.96 10.21
N HIS A 110 -4.08 0.29 9.78
CA HIS A 110 -5.40 0.76 9.39
C HIS A 110 -5.93 -0.02 8.18
N MET A 111 -5.09 -0.28 7.17
CA MET A 111 -5.41 -1.09 6.00
C MET A 111 -5.85 -2.50 6.41
N GLU A 112 -5.04 -3.19 7.21
CA GLU A 112 -5.33 -4.55 7.69
C GLU A 112 -6.66 -4.63 8.49
N ILE A 113 -6.93 -3.63 9.34
CA ILE A 113 -8.18 -3.57 10.10
C ILE A 113 -9.39 -3.40 9.17
N ILE A 114 -9.30 -2.53 8.17
CA ILE A 114 -10.39 -2.31 7.22
C ILE A 114 -10.62 -3.56 6.35
N GLU A 115 -9.55 -4.20 5.86
CA GLU A 115 -9.64 -5.46 5.11
C GLU A 115 -10.34 -6.54 5.95
N GLU A 116 -9.88 -6.77 7.18
CA GLU A 116 -10.48 -7.78 8.07
C GLU A 116 -11.94 -7.46 8.41
N ARG A 117 -12.31 -6.19 8.55
CA ARG A 117 -13.70 -5.77 8.74
C ARG A 117 -14.57 -6.02 7.52
N LEU A 118 -14.06 -5.73 6.31
CA LEU A 118 -14.76 -6.03 5.06
C LEU A 118 -15.01 -7.53 4.89
N GLU A 119 -14.04 -8.36 5.24
CA GLU A 119 -14.18 -9.81 5.21
C GLU A 119 -15.16 -10.34 6.26
N ARG A 120 -15.02 -9.93 7.53
CA ARG A 120 -15.77 -10.49 8.64
C ARG A 120 -17.17 -9.89 8.83
N GLU A 121 -17.33 -8.57 8.66
CA GLU A 121 -18.61 -7.89 8.89
C GLU A 121 -19.53 -7.95 7.65
N PHE A 122 -18.93 -8.00 6.44
CA PHE A 122 -19.65 -7.95 5.18
C PHE A 122 -19.55 -9.24 4.34
N ASP A 123 -18.82 -10.24 4.82
CA ASP A 123 -18.63 -11.54 4.15
C ASP A 123 -18.13 -11.38 2.70
N LEU A 124 -17.10 -10.52 2.52
CA LEU A 124 -16.49 -10.21 1.23
C LEU A 124 -15.15 -10.91 1.11
N ASP A 125 -14.98 -11.74 0.07
CA ASP A 125 -13.67 -12.21 -0.34
C ASP A 125 -12.97 -11.12 -1.15
N LEU A 126 -11.80 -10.68 -0.71
CA LEU A 126 -11.10 -9.54 -1.30
C LEU A 126 -9.77 -9.93 -1.91
N ILE A 127 -9.40 -9.23 -2.97
CA ILE A 127 -8.05 -9.23 -3.55
C ILE A 127 -7.51 -7.82 -3.41
N THR A 128 -6.39 -7.67 -2.71
CA THR A 128 -5.72 -6.39 -2.52
C THR A 128 -4.43 -6.33 -3.34
N THR A 129 -4.16 -5.16 -3.93
CA THR A 129 -2.90 -4.92 -4.64
C THR A 129 -1.80 -4.56 -3.64
N ALA A 130 -0.55 -4.59 -4.06
CA ALA A 130 0.56 -4.15 -3.22
C ALA A 130 0.33 -2.70 -2.74
N PRO A 131 0.52 -2.41 -1.44
CA PRO A 131 0.38 -1.06 -0.93
C PRO A 131 1.39 -0.12 -1.58
N SER A 132 0.99 1.10 -1.86
CA SER A 132 1.83 2.16 -2.43
C SER A 132 1.66 3.46 -1.64
N VAL A 133 2.53 4.43 -1.92
CA VAL A 133 2.45 5.78 -1.36
C VAL A 133 2.04 6.76 -2.46
N SER A 134 1.71 7.99 -2.07
CA SER A 134 1.43 9.07 -3.02
C SER A 134 2.73 9.73 -3.47
N TYR A 135 2.96 9.81 -4.78
CA TYR A 135 4.12 10.43 -5.40
C TYR A 135 3.74 11.76 -6.07
N ILE A 136 4.65 12.73 -6.07
CA ILE A 136 4.50 13.95 -6.85
C ILE A 136 5.36 13.83 -8.09
N VAL A 137 4.72 13.80 -9.25
CA VAL A 137 5.39 13.70 -10.55
C VAL A 137 5.34 15.05 -11.25
N THR A 138 6.51 15.59 -11.58
CA THR A 138 6.61 16.78 -12.40
C THR A 138 6.89 16.35 -13.82
N LYS A 139 6.00 16.70 -14.76
CA LYS A 139 6.19 16.45 -16.20
C LYS A 139 7.17 17.45 -16.82
N THR A 140 7.67 17.13 -18.01
CA THR A 140 8.56 17.98 -18.82
C THR A 140 7.91 19.31 -19.23
N ASN A 141 6.56 19.36 -19.29
CA ASN A 141 5.79 20.60 -19.53
C ASN A 141 5.58 21.46 -18.28
N GLY A 142 6.10 21.03 -17.11
CA GLY A 142 5.95 21.73 -15.82
C GLY A 142 4.67 21.38 -15.04
N GLU A 143 3.78 20.56 -15.57
CA GLU A 143 2.60 20.08 -14.87
C GLU A 143 2.99 19.18 -13.71
N LYS A 144 2.38 19.37 -12.53
CA LYS A 144 2.55 18.50 -11.35
C LYS A 144 1.33 17.62 -11.18
N LEU A 145 1.56 16.33 -11.07
CA LEU A 145 0.55 15.31 -10.82
C LEU A 145 0.83 14.61 -9.50
N THR A 146 -0.21 14.34 -8.74
CA THR A 146 -0.15 13.45 -7.58
C THR A 146 -0.60 12.06 -8.01
N ILE A 147 0.24 11.06 -7.82
CA ILE A 147 0.02 9.68 -8.28
C ILE A 147 0.15 8.73 -7.11
N ASP A 148 -0.90 8.00 -6.82
CA ASP A 148 -0.98 6.94 -5.80
C ASP A 148 -1.09 5.54 -6.43
N ASN A 149 -1.43 5.47 -7.72
CA ASN A 149 -1.52 4.25 -8.49
C ASN A 149 -0.31 4.11 -9.45
N PRO A 150 0.50 3.05 -9.34
CA PRO A 150 1.64 2.82 -10.23
C PRO A 150 1.28 2.83 -11.73
N THR A 151 0.08 2.38 -12.10
CA THR A 151 -0.35 2.32 -13.50
C THR A 151 -0.61 3.70 -14.11
N ALA A 152 -0.92 4.70 -13.27
CA ALA A 152 -1.14 6.08 -13.67
C ALA A 152 0.18 6.86 -13.92
N LEU A 153 1.35 6.25 -13.68
CA LEU A 153 2.64 6.91 -13.91
C LEU A 153 2.83 7.19 -15.40
N PRO A 154 3.10 8.45 -15.82
CA PRO A 154 3.35 8.82 -17.21
C PRO A 154 4.55 8.06 -17.80
N ASN A 155 4.68 8.14 -19.12
CA ASN A 155 5.85 7.56 -19.79
C ASN A 155 7.15 8.23 -19.29
N PRO A 156 8.26 7.47 -19.14
CA PRO A 156 9.53 8.02 -18.67
C PRO A 156 10.03 9.24 -19.44
N SER A 157 9.70 9.36 -20.74
CA SER A 157 10.06 10.52 -21.57
C SER A 157 9.29 11.80 -21.23
N GLU A 158 8.16 11.69 -20.55
CA GLU A 158 7.31 12.83 -20.15
C GLU A 158 7.62 13.30 -18.72
N ILE A 159 8.44 12.55 -17.97
CA ILE A 159 8.74 12.81 -16.56
C ILE A 159 10.02 13.64 -16.46
N ALA A 160 9.93 14.81 -15.82
CA ALA A 160 11.09 15.60 -15.45
C ALA A 160 11.66 15.20 -14.08
N SER A 161 10.81 14.92 -13.10
CA SER A 161 11.21 14.42 -11.77
C SER A 161 10.05 13.72 -11.06
N ILE A 162 10.40 12.78 -10.17
CA ILE A 162 9.47 12.15 -9.25
C ILE A 162 9.93 12.48 -7.83
N GLU A 163 9.00 12.89 -6.98
CA GLU A 163 9.23 13.13 -5.56
C GLU A 163 8.46 12.07 -4.75
N GLU A 164 9.16 11.45 -3.80
CA GLU A 164 8.57 10.46 -2.88
C GLU A 164 8.38 11.04 -1.49
N PRO A 165 7.36 10.58 -0.74
CA PRO A 165 7.14 11.00 0.64
C PRO A 165 8.25 10.49 1.54
N ILE A 166 8.81 11.40 2.33
CA ILE A 166 9.84 11.12 3.33
C ILE A 166 9.20 11.22 4.71
N VAL A 167 9.63 10.34 5.58
CA VAL A 167 9.22 10.34 6.97
C VAL A 167 10.43 10.44 7.89
N LYS A 168 10.20 11.07 9.04
CA LYS A 168 11.09 11.02 10.18
C LYS A 168 10.67 9.83 11.02
N ALA A 169 11.48 8.78 10.98
CA ALA A 169 11.27 7.53 11.71
C ALA A 169 12.00 7.59 13.05
N THR A 170 11.28 7.40 14.14
CA THR A 170 11.81 7.35 15.50
C THR A 170 11.71 5.92 16.02
N LEU A 171 12.86 5.29 16.26
CA LEU A 171 12.94 3.92 16.75
C LEU A 171 13.39 3.90 18.21
N TYR A 172 12.74 3.09 19.02
CA TYR A 172 13.11 2.86 20.41
C TYR A 172 13.53 1.41 20.58
N THR A 173 14.69 1.19 21.22
CA THR A 173 15.25 -0.16 21.31
C THR A 173 16.20 -0.27 22.51
N PRO A 174 16.42 -1.49 23.06
CA PRO A 174 17.56 -1.77 23.92
C PRO A 174 18.90 -1.56 23.19
N PRO A 175 19.99 -1.17 23.91
CA PRO A 175 21.28 -0.87 23.30
C PRO A 175 21.87 -2.00 22.42
N GLU A 176 21.59 -3.25 22.76
CA GLU A 176 22.10 -4.44 22.06
C GLU A 176 21.61 -4.55 20.59
N TYR A 177 20.47 -3.94 20.25
CA TYR A 177 19.89 -3.99 18.90
C TYR A 177 20.18 -2.73 18.08
N VAL A 178 20.91 -1.76 18.57
CA VAL A 178 21.24 -0.53 17.82
C VAL A 178 21.94 -0.85 16.50
N GLY A 179 22.96 -1.72 16.52
CA GLY A 179 23.70 -2.12 15.31
C GLY A 179 22.79 -2.74 14.22
N PRO A 180 22.02 -3.79 14.54
CA PRO A 180 21.07 -4.40 13.60
C PRO A 180 20.01 -3.43 13.04
N ILE A 181 19.56 -2.46 13.85
CA ILE A 181 18.60 -1.44 13.41
C ILE A 181 19.25 -0.45 12.44
N MET A 182 20.45 0.02 12.76
CA MET A 182 21.18 0.94 11.88
C MET A 182 21.45 0.30 10.51
N GLU A 183 21.85 -0.97 10.48
CA GLU A 183 22.05 -1.72 9.25
C GLU A 183 20.73 -1.85 8.45
N LEU A 184 19.61 -2.15 9.13
CA LEU A 184 18.30 -2.22 8.49
C LEU A 184 17.91 -0.87 7.87
N CYS A 185 18.00 0.22 8.63
CA CYS A 185 17.62 1.56 8.15
C CYS A 185 18.51 2.01 6.97
N GLN A 186 19.82 1.78 7.03
CA GLN A 186 20.74 2.09 5.93
C GLN A 186 20.41 1.27 4.67
N GLY A 187 20.11 -0.01 4.82
CA GLY A 187 19.67 -0.87 3.72
C GLY A 187 18.33 -0.45 3.09
N LYS A 188 17.54 0.35 3.79
CA LYS A 188 16.26 0.93 3.35
C LYS A 188 16.38 2.42 2.99
N ARG A 189 17.52 2.85 2.51
CA ARG A 189 17.82 4.24 2.10
C ARG A 189 17.62 5.28 3.21
N GLY A 190 17.68 4.86 4.47
CA GLY A 190 17.56 5.74 5.62
C GLY A 190 18.80 6.61 5.81
N VAL A 191 18.59 7.90 6.07
CA VAL A 191 19.60 8.86 6.45
C VAL A 191 19.56 9.04 7.96
N PHE A 192 20.67 8.73 8.62
CA PHE A 192 20.78 8.89 10.07
C PHE A 192 20.72 10.37 10.46
N ILE A 193 19.92 10.68 11.50
CA ILE A 193 19.77 12.03 12.04
C ILE A 193 20.40 12.13 13.42
N ASP A 194 19.93 11.33 14.36
CA ASP A 194 20.35 11.42 15.76
C ASP A 194 20.17 10.09 16.50
N MET A 195 20.92 9.95 17.60
CA MET A 195 20.78 8.85 18.54
C MET A 195 21.01 9.34 19.96
N SER A 196 20.06 9.07 20.83
CA SER A 196 20.13 9.45 22.24
C SER A 196 19.75 8.32 23.17
N TYR A 197 20.38 8.24 24.33
CA TYR A 197 20.02 7.32 25.40
C TYR A 197 18.98 7.99 26.29
N ILE A 198 17.76 7.44 26.32
CA ILE A 198 16.70 7.90 27.21
C ILE A 198 17.04 7.49 28.65
N ASP A 199 17.46 6.22 28.78
CA ASP A 199 17.94 5.62 30.02
C ASP A 199 18.98 4.52 29.66
N PRO A 200 19.64 3.89 30.62
CA PRO A 200 20.64 2.85 30.35
C PRO A 200 20.11 1.64 29.56
N THR A 201 18.81 1.44 29.56
CA THR A 201 18.14 0.29 28.90
C THR A 201 17.47 0.63 27.60
N ARG A 202 17.28 1.93 27.26
CA ARG A 202 16.55 2.38 26.07
C ARG A 202 17.29 3.45 25.29
N VAL A 203 17.42 3.20 24.01
CA VAL A 203 18.00 4.11 23.02
C VAL A 203 16.91 4.56 22.07
N GLN A 204 16.90 5.84 21.77
CA GLN A 204 16.12 6.45 20.69
C GLN A 204 17.05 6.65 19.49
N ILE A 205 16.62 6.23 18.32
CA ILE A 205 17.35 6.42 17.06
C ILE A 205 16.42 7.11 16.07
N ILE A 206 16.89 8.16 15.43
CA ILE A 206 16.10 8.94 14.47
C ILE A 206 16.72 8.83 13.08
N TYR A 207 15.88 8.44 12.12
CA TYR A 207 16.22 8.38 10.70
C TYR A 207 15.23 9.19 9.86
N ARG A 208 15.70 9.78 8.78
CA ARG A 208 14.86 10.18 7.65
C ARG A 208 14.88 9.09 6.60
N MET A 209 13.74 8.64 6.15
CA MET A 209 13.68 7.55 5.18
C MET A 209 12.40 7.61 4.33
N PRO A 210 12.44 7.06 3.12
CA PRO A 210 11.26 7.01 2.27
C PRO A 210 10.16 6.16 2.89
N LEU A 211 8.93 6.68 2.91
CA LEU A 211 7.78 5.96 3.44
C LEU A 211 7.56 4.62 2.72
N ASN A 212 7.80 4.59 1.40
CA ASN A 212 7.66 3.39 0.59
C ASN A 212 8.56 2.22 1.06
N GLU A 213 9.73 2.50 1.64
CA GLU A 213 10.60 1.46 2.19
C GLU A 213 10.12 0.91 3.53
N ILE A 214 9.25 1.65 4.25
CA ILE A 214 8.66 1.23 5.52
C ILE A 214 7.45 0.34 5.30
N ILE A 215 6.60 0.65 4.31
CA ILE A 215 5.32 -0.03 4.11
C ILE A 215 5.42 -1.47 3.58
N TYR A 216 6.58 -1.94 3.13
CA TYR A 216 6.68 -3.31 2.61
C TYR A 216 6.99 -4.34 3.71
N ASP A 217 8.24 -4.41 4.12
CA ASP A 217 8.75 -5.50 4.97
C ASP A 217 9.59 -4.99 6.16
N PHE A 218 9.55 -3.67 6.38
CA PHE A 218 10.37 -3.04 7.41
C PHE A 218 9.98 -3.48 8.83
N PHE A 219 8.68 -3.51 9.13
CA PHE A 219 8.20 -3.91 10.45
C PHE A 219 8.56 -5.35 10.80
N ASP A 220 8.40 -6.28 9.86
CA ASP A 220 8.74 -7.69 10.07
C ASP A 220 10.24 -7.89 10.20
N SER A 221 11.02 -7.17 9.41
CA SER A 221 12.48 -7.13 9.52
C SER A 221 12.94 -6.54 10.85
N LEU A 222 12.29 -5.46 11.30
CA LEU A 222 12.57 -4.83 12.60
C LEU A 222 12.29 -5.79 13.75
N LYS A 223 11.09 -6.39 13.78
CA LYS A 223 10.69 -7.36 14.80
C LYS A 223 11.64 -8.57 14.84
N SER A 224 11.96 -9.14 13.69
CA SER A 224 12.82 -10.32 13.62
C SER A 224 14.25 -10.04 14.09
N ARG A 225 14.82 -8.89 13.71
CA ARG A 225 16.18 -8.49 14.09
C ARG A 225 16.32 -8.07 15.56
N THR A 226 15.21 -7.66 16.18
CA THR A 226 15.18 -7.14 17.54
C THR A 226 14.40 -8.04 18.51
N ARG A 227 14.00 -9.23 18.09
CA ARG A 227 13.15 -10.15 18.88
C ARG A 227 11.88 -9.50 19.43
N GLY A 228 11.35 -8.51 18.70
CA GLY A 228 10.17 -7.74 19.10
C GLY A 228 10.40 -6.63 20.12
N TYR A 229 11.65 -6.36 20.52
CA TYR A 229 11.95 -5.30 21.52
C TYR A 229 12.02 -3.89 20.94
N ALA A 230 12.10 -3.72 19.62
CA ALA A 230 12.07 -2.41 19.01
C ALA A 230 10.65 -1.96 18.69
N SER A 231 10.39 -0.68 18.89
CA SER A 231 9.20 0.01 18.39
C SER A 231 9.58 1.10 17.41
N LEU A 232 8.68 1.37 16.47
CA LEU A 232 8.81 2.40 15.45
C LEU A 232 7.60 3.32 15.51
N ASP A 233 7.88 4.61 15.51
CA ASP A 233 6.93 5.67 15.21
C ASP A 233 7.46 6.50 14.05
N TYR A 234 6.58 7.07 13.20
CA TYR A 234 6.99 7.90 12.10
C TYR A 234 6.01 9.03 11.82
N GLU A 235 6.53 10.15 11.39
CA GLU A 235 5.79 11.34 11.01
C GLU A 235 6.24 11.82 9.62
N MET A 236 5.32 12.41 8.85
CA MET A 236 5.63 12.96 7.53
C MET A 236 6.64 14.12 7.65
N ASP A 237 7.69 14.06 6.83
CA ASP A 237 8.77 15.06 6.76
C ASP A 237 8.96 15.63 5.33
N GLY A 238 7.86 15.68 4.58
CA GLY A 238 7.82 16.28 3.25
C GLY A 238 8.07 15.30 2.11
N TYR A 239 8.51 15.83 0.97
CA TYR A 239 8.77 15.09 -0.26
C TYR A 239 10.18 15.38 -0.76
N GLU A 240 10.85 14.37 -1.29
CA GLU A 240 12.19 14.50 -1.90
C GLU A 240 12.23 13.86 -3.28
N LYS A 241 13.00 14.47 -4.19
CA LYS A 241 13.25 13.90 -5.52
C LYS A 241 14.06 12.62 -5.40
N SER A 242 13.65 11.60 -6.15
CA SER A 242 14.29 10.30 -6.15
C SER A 242 14.23 9.65 -7.54
N ASP A 243 15.20 8.78 -7.82
CA ASP A 243 15.28 8.02 -9.06
C ASP A 243 14.36 6.79 -9.00
N LEU A 244 13.08 7.06 -9.20
CA LEU A 244 12.03 6.04 -9.14
C LEU A 244 11.65 5.56 -10.54
N VAL A 245 11.33 4.28 -10.63
CA VAL A 245 10.89 3.63 -11.87
C VAL A 245 9.67 2.75 -11.60
N ARG A 246 8.80 2.63 -12.61
CA ARG A 246 7.73 1.65 -12.57
C ARG A 246 8.29 0.29 -12.97
N LEU A 247 8.07 -0.69 -12.11
CA LEU A 247 8.36 -2.09 -12.31
C LEU A 247 7.06 -2.80 -12.66
N ASP A 248 6.98 -3.32 -13.87
CA ASP A 248 5.82 -4.05 -14.37
C ASP A 248 6.14 -5.55 -14.43
N MET A 249 5.14 -6.38 -14.11
CA MET A 249 5.24 -7.83 -14.24
C MET A 249 4.46 -8.31 -15.46
N MET A 250 5.15 -9.05 -16.33
CA MET A 250 4.54 -9.69 -17.49
C MET A 250 4.43 -11.19 -17.27
N ILE A 251 3.25 -11.73 -17.44
CA ILE A 251 2.96 -13.17 -17.30
C ILE A 251 2.49 -13.68 -18.64
N ASN A 252 3.21 -14.63 -19.21
CA ASN A 252 2.94 -15.21 -20.54
C ASN A 252 2.89 -14.18 -21.67
N GLY A 253 3.58 -13.04 -21.52
CA GLY A 253 3.61 -11.95 -22.50
C GLY A 253 2.62 -10.82 -22.25
N ASP A 254 1.65 -11.01 -21.34
CA ASP A 254 0.67 -10.00 -20.97
C ASP A 254 1.08 -9.27 -19.69
N MET A 255 0.88 -7.95 -19.65
CA MET A 255 1.17 -7.13 -18.47
C MET A 255 0.07 -7.32 -17.43
N CYS A 256 0.48 -7.61 -16.19
CA CYS A 256 -0.41 -7.68 -15.05
C CYS A 256 -0.32 -6.36 -14.28
N ASP A 257 -1.28 -5.47 -14.47
CA ASP A 257 -1.34 -4.14 -13.86
C ASP A 257 -1.42 -4.20 -12.32
N ALA A 258 -2.11 -5.19 -11.79
CA ALA A 258 -2.25 -5.41 -10.34
C ALA A 258 -0.90 -5.70 -9.63
N LEU A 259 0.12 -6.12 -10.38
CA LEU A 259 1.47 -6.39 -9.86
C LEU A 259 2.47 -5.26 -10.17
N SER A 260 2.03 -4.16 -10.77
CA SER A 260 2.87 -3.00 -11.04
C SER A 260 3.18 -2.24 -9.75
N ILE A 261 4.45 -1.91 -9.54
CA ILE A 261 4.90 -1.16 -8.36
C ILE A 261 5.88 -0.06 -8.76
N ILE A 262 5.97 0.99 -7.95
CA ILE A 262 7.00 2.03 -8.08
C ILE A 262 8.12 1.73 -7.08
N VAL A 263 9.35 1.64 -7.59
CA VAL A 263 10.53 1.29 -6.79
C VAL A 263 11.71 2.19 -7.15
N HIS A 264 12.68 2.30 -6.22
CA HIS A 264 13.95 2.95 -6.54
C HIS A 264 14.71 2.14 -7.61
N LYS A 265 15.31 2.83 -8.55
CA LYS A 265 15.99 2.24 -9.72
C LYS A 265 17.02 1.18 -9.32
N ASP A 266 17.81 1.43 -8.28
CA ASP A 266 18.85 0.51 -7.81
C ASP A 266 18.26 -0.80 -7.25
N ASN A 267 17.05 -0.74 -6.69
CA ASN A 267 16.36 -1.89 -6.10
C ASN A 267 15.46 -2.63 -7.11
N ALA A 268 15.26 -2.08 -8.31
CA ALA A 268 14.32 -2.61 -9.30
C ALA A 268 14.62 -4.06 -9.69
N TYR A 269 15.90 -4.39 -9.92
CA TYR A 269 16.30 -5.75 -10.27
C TYR A 269 16.03 -6.75 -9.15
N ALA A 270 16.44 -6.44 -7.92
CA ALA A 270 16.28 -7.32 -6.77
C ALA A 270 14.79 -7.56 -6.46
N ARG A 271 13.97 -6.50 -6.49
CA ARG A 271 12.51 -6.58 -6.30
C ARG A 271 11.85 -7.38 -7.42
N GLY A 272 12.14 -7.07 -8.68
CA GLY A 272 11.56 -7.76 -9.84
C GLY A 272 11.91 -9.24 -9.87
N ARG A 273 13.14 -9.59 -9.54
CA ARG A 273 13.57 -10.99 -9.42
C ARG A 273 12.85 -11.71 -8.29
N GLY A 274 12.78 -11.12 -7.10
CA GLY A 274 12.10 -11.72 -5.95
C GLY A 274 10.59 -11.96 -6.20
N ILE A 275 9.91 -11.03 -6.88
CA ILE A 275 8.51 -11.22 -7.28
C ILE A 275 8.39 -12.35 -8.31
N ALA A 276 9.26 -12.37 -9.34
CA ALA A 276 9.23 -13.41 -10.37
C ALA A 276 9.50 -14.81 -9.81
N GLU A 277 10.42 -14.95 -8.85
CA GLU A 277 10.70 -16.21 -8.15
C GLU A 277 9.47 -16.67 -7.33
N LYS A 278 8.84 -15.78 -6.55
CA LYS A 278 7.61 -16.10 -5.80
C LYS A 278 6.47 -16.51 -6.73
N LEU A 279 6.23 -15.76 -7.80
CA LEU A 279 5.19 -16.09 -8.78
C LEU A 279 5.42 -17.45 -9.42
N LYS A 280 6.66 -17.81 -9.75
CA LYS A 280 7.02 -19.13 -10.28
C LYS A 280 6.64 -20.27 -9.35
N ASP A 281 6.77 -20.06 -8.04
CA ASP A 281 6.46 -21.09 -7.04
C ASP A 281 4.94 -21.21 -6.79
N VAL A 282 4.20 -20.09 -6.91
CA VAL A 282 2.75 -20.05 -6.68
C VAL A 282 1.94 -20.45 -7.91
N ILE A 283 2.37 -20.03 -9.12
CA ILE A 283 1.63 -20.34 -10.35
C ILE A 283 1.70 -21.83 -10.67
N PRO A 284 0.57 -22.55 -10.76
CA PRO A 284 0.54 -23.95 -11.06
C PRO A 284 1.04 -24.23 -12.49
N ARG A 285 1.77 -25.34 -12.67
CA ARG A 285 2.24 -25.75 -13.99
C ARG A 285 1.07 -26.06 -14.92
N GLN A 286 1.17 -25.56 -16.14
CA GLN A 286 0.21 -25.81 -17.21
C GLN A 286 0.81 -26.78 -18.25
N LEU A 287 0.06 -27.05 -19.33
CA LEU A 287 0.56 -27.87 -20.44
C LEU A 287 1.61 -27.15 -21.32
N PHE A 288 1.79 -25.84 -21.11
CA PHE A 288 2.77 -24.99 -21.77
C PHE A 288 3.65 -24.27 -20.73
N GLU A 289 4.77 -23.72 -21.18
CA GLU A 289 5.66 -22.92 -20.34
C GLU A 289 5.08 -21.51 -20.17
N ILE A 290 5.11 -20.99 -18.94
CA ILE A 290 4.68 -19.64 -18.61
C ILE A 290 5.91 -18.81 -18.29
N PRO A 291 6.35 -17.90 -19.18
CA PRO A 291 7.40 -16.95 -18.88
C PRO A 291 6.87 -15.87 -17.95
N ILE A 292 7.60 -15.56 -16.89
CA ILE A 292 7.36 -14.48 -15.96
C ILE A 292 8.51 -13.51 -16.12
N GLN A 293 8.22 -12.25 -16.43
CA GLN A 293 9.23 -11.25 -16.74
C GLN A 293 8.96 -9.97 -15.94
N ALA A 294 9.98 -9.47 -15.28
CA ALA A 294 9.97 -8.15 -14.67
C ALA A 294 10.54 -7.14 -15.66
N THR A 295 9.83 -6.04 -15.89
CA THR A 295 10.21 -5.02 -16.89
C THR A 295 10.21 -3.62 -16.29
N VAL A 296 11.14 -2.79 -16.75
CA VAL A 296 11.22 -1.36 -16.46
C VAL A 296 11.28 -0.61 -17.77
N GLY A 297 10.31 0.27 -18.04
CA GLY A 297 10.23 1.02 -19.31
C GLY A 297 10.18 0.11 -20.54
N GLY A 298 9.55 -1.07 -20.42
CA GLY A 298 9.47 -2.08 -21.48
C GLY A 298 10.72 -2.97 -21.65
N LYS A 299 11.79 -2.70 -20.90
CA LYS A 299 13.02 -3.52 -20.93
C LYS A 299 12.94 -4.61 -19.86
N ILE A 300 13.13 -5.86 -20.25
CA ILE A 300 13.17 -7.00 -19.32
C ILE A 300 14.45 -6.89 -18.47
N ILE A 301 14.28 -6.89 -17.14
CA ILE A 301 15.37 -6.85 -16.17
C ILE A 301 15.55 -8.18 -15.45
N ALA A 302 14.49 -8.95 -15.25
CA ALA A 302 14.54 -10.28 -14.66
C ALA A 302 13.54 -11.21 -15.35
N ARG A 303 13.85 -12.50 -15.39
CA ARG A 303 12.99 -13.52 -16.01
C ARG A 303 13.06 -14.82 -15.23
N GLU A 304 11.88 -15.41 -14.99
CA GLU A 304 11.70 -16.77 -14.52
C GLU A 304 10.71 -17.51 -15.44
N THR A 305 10.63 -18.81 -15.32
CA THR A 305 9.74 -19.60 -16.16
C THR A 305 9.13 -20.75 -15.34
N VAL A 306 7.79 -20.82 -15.33
CA VAL A 306 7.07 -22.00 -14.85
C VAL A 306 7.12 -23.05 -15.95
N LYS A 307 7.78 -24.17 -15.69
CA LYS A 307 7.94 -25.25 -16.65
C LYS A 307 6.60 -25.94 -16.94
N ALA A 308 6.39 -26.35 -18.19
CA ALA A 308 5.24 -27.17 -18.54
C ALA A 308 5.21 -28.49 -17.76
N MET A 309 3.99 -29.03 -17.54
CA MET A 309 3.80 -30.35 -16.89
C MET A 309 4.44 -31.47 -17.71
N ARG A 310 4.38 -31.37 -19.04
CA ARG A 310 4.93 -32.34 -19.99
C ARG A 310 5.81 -31.64 -21.00
N LYS A 311 6.81 -32.35 -21.53
CA LYS A 311 7.55 -31.83 -22.69
C LYS A 311 6.59 -31.67 -23.84
N ASP A 312 6.72 -30.58 -24.59
CA ASP A 312 5.99 -30.40 -25.84
C ASP A 312 6.48 -31.44 -26.85
N VAL A 313 5.67 -32.48 -27.00
CA VAL A 313 5.96 -33.63 -27.87
C VAL A 313 5.76 -33.22 -29.34
N LEU A 314 4.87 -32.25 -29.60
CA LEU A 314 4.54 -31.79 -30.96
C LEU A 314 5.65 -30.93 -31.55
N ALA A 315 6.27 -30.05 -30.77
CA ALA A 315 7.37 -29.18 -31.23
C ALA A 315 8.61 -29.96 -31.70
N LYS A 316 8.81 -31.20 -31.23
CA LYS A 316 9.95 -32.07 -31.60
C LYS A 316 9.62 -33.12 -32.65
N CYS A 317 8.37 -33.20 -33.07
CA CYS A 317 7.93 -34.17 -34.09
C CYS A 317 7.89 -33.53 -35.48
N TYR A 318 9.03 -33.36 -36.09
CA TYR A 318 9.09 -33.01 -37.54
C TYR A 318 8.51 -34.13 -38.38
N GLY A 319 7.56 -33.82 -39.25
CA GLY A 319 7.17 -34.66 -40.35
C GLY A 319 6.39 -35.92 -40.03
N GLY A 320 5.68 -36.03 -38.88
CA GLY A 320 4.71 -37.12 -38.69
C GLY A 320 5.30 -38.48 -38.29
N ASP A 321 6.51 -38.53 -37.73
CA ASP A 321 7.13 -39.75 -37.20
C ASP A 321 6.38 -40.27 -35.97
N ILE A 322 5.45 -41.19 -36.21
CA ILE A 322 4.58 -41.82 -35.19
C ILE A 322 5.39 -42.62 -34.18
N THR A 323 6.53 -43.21 -34.56
CA THR A 323 7.37 -44.00 -33.71
C THR A 323 8.06 -43.15 -32.66
N ARG A 324 8.52 -41.96 -33.04
CA ARG A 324 9.13 -41.00 -32.12
C ARG A 324 8.11 -40.37 -31.18
N LYS A 325 6.88 -40.16 -31.65
CA LYS A 325 5.73 -39.74 -30.81
C LYS A 325 5.43 -40.77 -29.74
N LYS A 326 5.32 -42.04 -30.08
CA LYS A 326 5.07 -43.12 -29.11
C LYS A 326 6.17 -43.20 -28.05
N LYS A 327 7.45 -43.21 -28.45
CA LYS A 327 8.59 -43.21 -27.51
C LYS A 327 8.67 -41.99 -26.59
N LEU A 328 8.16 -40.85 -27.01
CA LEU A 328 8.13 -39.60 -26.19
C LEU A 328 6.92 -39.61 -25.24
N LEU A 329 5.82 -40.26 -25.59
CA LEU A 329 4.62 -40.42 -24.74
C LEU A 329 4.76 -41.52 -23.71
N GLU A 330 5.61 -42.52 -23.96
CA GLU A 330 5.91 -43.66 -23.07
C GLU A 330 6.96 -43.30 -21.99
N LYS A 331 7.64 -42.18 -22.08
CA LYS A 331 8.53 -41.59 -21.08
C LYS A 331 7.83 -40.59 -20.20
#